data_a3cb1ec81fdc068b5a0ee3d3ab9ccd2e
#
_entry.id   a3cb1ec81fdc068b5a0ee3d3ab9ccd2e
#
_cell.length_a   1.000
_cell.length_b   1.000
_cell.length_c   1.000
_cell.angle_alpha   90.00
_cell.angle_beta   90.00
_cell.angle_gamma   90.00
#
_symmetry.space_group_name_H-M   'P 1'
#
loop_
_entity.id
_entity.type
_entity.pdbx_description
1 polymer ?
#
loop_
_entity_poly.entity_id
_entity_poly.type
_entity_poly.pdbx_seq_one_letter_code
_entity_poly.pdbx_strand_id
1 'polypeptide(L)'
;MIVKMEIDLDRGFAPWKEMFIDNEYKLNEHGGKLVFAGTEKDNDNKLTVIMDFETPEALQNFAGDEELTKIRAASGAKLETAIATIMSS
;
A
#
# COMPACT_ATOMS: atom_id res chain seq x y z
N MET A 1 -2.57 -14.40 3.48
CA MET A 1 -3.09 -13.46 4.50
C MET A 1 -3.49 -12.16 3.83
N ILE A 2 -4.74 -11.80 3.92
CA ILE A 2 -5.28 -10.58 3.30
C ILE A 2 -5.13 -9.41 4.27
N VAL A 3 -4.58 -8.32 3.78
CA VAL A 3 -4.39 -7.08 4.55
C VAL A 3 -5.06 -5.94 3.80
N LYS A 4 -5.92 -5.21 4.50
CA LYS A 4 -6.52 -3.98 3.99
C LYS A 4 -5.78 -2.80 4.60
N MET A 5 -5.22 -1.93 3.79
CA MET A 5 -4.60 -0.69 4.24
C MET A 5 -5.41 0.50 3.76
N GLU A 6 -5.73 1.40 4.67
CA GLU A 6 -6.37 2.67 4.36
C GLU A 6 -5.39 3.79 4.68
N ILE A 7 -5.23 4.75 3.78
CA ILE A 7 -4.27 5.82 3.96
C ILE A 7 -4.73 7.08 3.22
N ASP A 8 -4.41 8.25 3.77
CA ASP A 8 -4.68 9.51 3.10
C ASP A 8 -3.53 9.87 2.16
N LEU A 9 -3.89 10.44 1.01
CA LEU A 9 -2.97 10.99 0.02
C LEU A 9 -3.06 12.51 0.03
N ASP A 10 -2.04 13.20 -0.48
CA ASP A 10 -2.06 14.66 -0.61
C ASP A 10 -2.08 15.14 -2.06
N ARG A 11 -1.88 14.26 -3.03
CA ARG A 11 -1.83 14.60 -4.46
C ARG A 11 -2.70 13.71 -5.33
N GLY A 12 -3.66 12.99 -4.73
CA GLY A 12 -4.56 12.11 -5.46
C GLY A 12 -3.97 10.76 -5.79
N PHE A 13 -4.76 9.95 -6.49
CA PHE A 13 -4.43 8.57 -6.78
C PHE A 13 -3.36 8.40 -7.86
N ALA A 14 -3.35 9.26 -8.89
CA ALA A 14 -2.47 9.05 -10.05
C ALA A 14 -0.98 8.98 -9.70
N PRO A 15 -0.40 9.90 -8.92
CA PRO A 15 1.02 9.78 -8.53
C PRO A 15 1.29 8.52 -7.71
N TRP A 16 0.39 8.15 -6.83
CA TRP A 16 0.54 6.94 -6.03
C TRP A 16 0.49 5.69 -6.91
N LYS A 17 -0.45 5.64 -7.85
CA LYS A 17 -0.57 4.51 -8.78
C LYS A 17 0.68 4.33 -9.62
N GLU A 18 1.22 5.41 -10.14
CA GLU A 18 2.46 5.38 -10.92
C GLU A 18 3.62 4.82 -10.08
N MET A 19 3.78 5.33 -8.87
CA MET A 19 4.78 4.81 -7.92
C MET A 19 4.57 3.32 -7.69
N PHE A 20 3.33 2.90 -7.45
CA PHE A 20 3.03 1.50 -7.18
C PHE A 20 3.41 0.60 -8.36
N ILE A 21 3.01 0.97 -9.58
CA ILE A 21 3.35 0.21 -10.79
C ILE A 21 4.86 0.06 -10.93
N ASP A 22 5.61 1.15 -10.72
CA ASP A 22 7.06 1.15 -10.87
C ASP A 22 7.76 0.29 -9.81
N ASN A 23 7.13 0.05 -8.67
CA ASN A 23 7.74 -0.65 -7.53
C ASN A 23 7.00 -1.92 -7.13
N GLU A 24 6.03 -2.37 -7.92
CA GLU A 24 5.26 -3.59 -7.60
C GLU A 24 6.15 -4.82 -7.47
N TYR A 25 7.24 -4.89 -8.22
CA TYR A 25 8.19 -6.00 -8.13
C TYR A 25 8.76 -6.15 -6.72
N LYS A 26 8.90 -5.05 -5.97
CA LYS A 26 9.38 -5.10 -4.57
C LYS A 26 8.35 -5.73 -3.65
N LEU A 27 7.07 -5.44 -3.86
CA LEU A 27 5.99 -6.11 -3.13
C LEU A 27 6.06 -7.62 -3.37
N ASN A 28 6.22 -8.02 -4.62
CA ASN A 28 6.29 -9.44 -4.99
C ASN A 28 7.54 -10.11 -4.40
N GLU A 29 8.67 -9.43 -4.37
CA GLU A 29 9.90 -9.93 -3.74
C GLU A 29 9.71 -10.20 -2.24
N HIS A 30 8.88 -9.40 -1.57
CA HIS A 30 8.54 -9.60 -0.16
C HIS A 30 7.45 -10.65 0.07
N GLY A 31 7.00 -11.33 -0.98
CA GLY A 31 5.97 -12.37 -0.85
C GLY A 31 4.55 -11.83 -0.81
N GLY A 32 4.34 -10.62 -1.31
CA GLY A 32 3.02 -10.01 -1.40
C GLY A 32 2.53 -9.89 -2.84
N LYS A 33 1.23 -9.72 -3.00
CA LYS A 33 0.62 -9.38 -4.28
C LYS A 33 -0.55 -8.44 -4.06
N LEU A 34 -0.80 -7.60 -5.06
CA LEU A 34 -1.94 -6.68 -5.03
C LEU A 34 -3.24 -7.43 -5.36
N VAL A 35 -4.27 -7.18 -4.56
CA VAL A 35 -5.63 -7.65 -4.85
C VAL A 35 -6.47 -6.50 -5.38
N PHE A 36 -6.38 -5.32 -4.77
CA PHE A 36 -7.13 -4.13 -5.16
C PHE A 36 -6.44 -2.87 -4.68
N ALA A 37 -6.50 -1.82 -5.47
CA ALA A 37 -6.09 -0.48 -5.04
C ALA A 37 -7.00 0.54 -5.72
N GLY A 38 -7.52 1.48 -4.93
CA GLY A 38 -8.39 2.52 -5.45
C GLY A 38 -8.74 3.52 -4.37
N THR A 39 -9.41 4.58 -4.77
CA THR A 39 -9.86 5.64 -3.86
C THR A 39 -11.37 5.65 -3.77
N GLU A 40 -11.88 6.39 -2.79
CA GLU A 40 -13.32 6.68 -2.73
C GLU A 40 -13.73 7.44 -3.99
N LYS A 41 -14.93 7.18 -4.48
CA LYS A 41 -15.42 7.77 -5.73
C LYS A 41 -15.34 9.30 -5.74
N ASP A 42 -15.65 9.93 -4.60
CA ASP A 42 -15.72 11.37 -4.50
C ASP A 42 -14.56 11.97 -3.72
N ASN A 43 -13.54 11.18 -3.37
CA ASN A 43 -12.35 11.67 -2.66
C ASN A 43 -11.12 10.93 -3.11
N ASP A 44 -10.40 11.53 -4.04
CA ASP A 44 -9.20 10.95 -4.66
C ASP A 44 -8.01 10.84 -3.69
N ASN A 45 -8.14 11.38 -2.49
CA ASN A 45 -7.12 11.30 -1.45
C ASN A 45 -7.42 10.24 -0.37
N LYS A 46 -8.51 9.51 -0.50
CA LYS A 46 -8.84 8.38 0.41
C LYS A 46 -8.53 7.06 -0.29
N LEU A 47 -7.33 6.53 -0.03
CA LEU A 47 -6.85 5.31 -0.68
C LEU A 47 -7.14 4.07 0.15
N THR A 48 -7.58 3.02 -0.53
CA THR A 48 -7.67 1.66 0.03
C THR A 48 -6.81 0.73 -0.82
N VAL A 49 -5.93 -0.02 -0.17
CA VAL A 49 -5.10 -1.03 -0.82
C VAL A 49 -5.34 -2.37 -0.14
N ILE A 50 -5.67 -3.38 -0.93
CA ILE A 50 -5.83 -4.74 -0.42
C ILE A 50 -4.72 -5.59 -1.02
N MET A 51 -3.96 -6.25 -0.16
CA MET A 51 -2.81 -7.07 -0.54
C MET A 51 -2.94 -8.45 0.08
N ASP A 52 -2.32 -9.43 -0.57
CA ASP A 52 -2.25 -10.79 -0.05
C ASP A 52 -0.77 -11.14 0.17
N PHE A 53 -0.41 -11.45 1.42
CA PHE A 53 0.95 -11.85 1.79
C PHE A 53 1.00 -13.34 2.11
N GLU A 54 2.11 -13.98 1.74
CA GLU A 54 2.30 -15.41 1.97
C GLU A 54 2.37 -15.75 3.47
N THR A 55 2.98 -14.86 4.28
CA THR A 55 3.19 -15.06 5.72
C THR A 55 3.12 -13.73 6.46
N PRO A 56 2.92 -13.76 7.79
CA PRO A 56 3.03 -12.53 8.61
C PRO A 56 4.42 -11.88 8.51
N GLU A 57 5.48 -12.68 8.40
CA GLU A 57 6.84 -12.17 8.25
C GLU A 57 7.01 -11.41 6.94
N ALA A 58 6.37 -11.89 5.86
CA ALA A 58 6.39 -11.19 4.57
C ALA A 58 5.80 -9.79 4.70
N LEU A 59 4.67 -9.66 5.40
CA LEU A 59 4.07 -8.36 5.68
C LEU A 59 5.01 -7.47 6.49
N GLN A 60 5.63 -8.01 7.54
CA GLN A 60 6.54 -7.24 8.39
C GLN A 60 7.75 -6.76 7.60
N ASN A 61 8.32 -7.60 6.76
CA ASN A 61 9.47 -7.24 5.92
C ASN A 61 9.11 -6.14 4.92
N PHE A 62 7.94 -6.23 4.32
CA PHE A 62 7.44 -5.21 3.40
C PHE A 62 7.22 -3.88 4.14
N ALA A 63 6.54 -3.91 5.27
CA ALA A 63 6.26 -2.71 6.07
C ALA A 63 7.53 -2.07 6.63
N GLY A 64 8.55 -2.88 6.93
CA GLY A 64 9.82 -2.41 7.46
C GLY A 64 10.86 -2.03 6.41
N ASP A 65 10.53 -2.10 5.13
CA ASP A 65 11.44 -1.72 4.05
C ASP A 65 11.56 -0.20 4.00
N GLU A 66 12.71 0.33 4.47
CA GLU A 66 12.93 1.77 4.59
C GLU A 66 12.94 2.48 3.23
N GLU A 67 13.46 1.83 2.19
CA GLU A 67 13.49 2.39 0.85
C GLU A 67 12.06 2.55 0.32
N LEU A 68 11.22 1.52 0.47
CA LEU A 68 9.81 1.59 0.07
C LEU A 68 9.05 2.64 0.87
N THR A 69 9.35 2.79 2.16
CA THR A 69 8.73 3.82 3.00
C THR A 69 9.00 5.22 2.42
N LYS A 70 10.23 5.49 2.03
CA LYS A 70 10.60 6.78 1.41
C LYS A 70 9.92 6.98 0.05
N ILE A 71 9.87 5.93 -0.77
CA ILE A 71 9.24 5.96 -2.10
C ILE A 71 7.74 6.25 -1.95
N ARG A 72 7.08 5.60 -1.00
CA ARG A 72 5.65 5.80 -0.74
C ARG A 72 5.36 7.22 -0.28
N ALA A 73 6.15 7.74 0.65
CA ALA A 73 6.00 9.11 1.13
C ALA A 73 6.20 10.13 -0.01
N ALA A 74 7.18 9.89 -0.88
CA ALA A 74 7.45 10.76 -2.02
C ALA A 74 6.30 10.79 -3.02
N SER A 75 5.47 9.75 -3.09
CA SER A 75 4.30 9.68 -3.97
C SER A 75 3.08 10.45 -3.46
N GLY A 76 3.16 11.03 -2.26
CA GLY A 76 2.06 11.77 -1.63
C GLY A 76 1.32 11.00 -0.55
N ALA A 77 1.76 9.79 -0.19
CA ALA A 77 1.13 9.03 0.87
C ALA A 77 1.48 9.62 2.24
N LYS A 78 0.44 9.92 3.03
CA LYS A 78 0.59 10.41 4.40
C LYS A 78 0.71 9.21 5.32
N LEU A 79 1.93 8.72 5.52
CA LEU A 79 2.17 7.44 6.21
C LEU A 79 1.63 7.43 7.64
N GLU A 80 1.59 8.59 8.30
CA GLU A 80 1.05 8.72 9.66
C GLU A 80 -0.45 8.45 9.74
N THR A 81 -1.15 8.46 8.61
CA THR A 81 -2.59 8.16 8.55
C THR A 81 -2.88 6.71 8.23
N ALA A 82 -1.86 5.89 7.99
CA ALA A 82 -2.03 4.50 7.55
C ALA A 82 -2.68 3.65 8.65
N ILE A 83 -3.74 2.93 8.26
CA ILE A 83 -4.41 1.94 9.11
C ILE A 83 -4.38 0.62 8.36
N ALA A 84 -3.69 -0.36 8.92
CA ALA A 84 -3.63 -1.71 8.35
C ALA A 84 -4.51 -2.65 9.16
N THR A 85 -5.38 -3.38 8.48
CA THR A 85 -6.29 -4.34 9.10
C THR A 85 -6.07 -5.70 8.46
N ILE A 86 -5.77 -6.71 9.29
CA ILE A 86 -5.67 -8.10 8.82
C ILE A 86 -7.09 -8.64 8.72
N MET A 87 -7.44 -9.12 7.55
CA MET A 87 -8.80 -9.58 7.25
C MET A 87 -8.90 -11.08 7.44
N SER A 88 -10.07 -11.53 7.89
CA SER A 88 -10.42 -12.94 8.02
C SER A 88 -11.61 -13.23 7.11
N SER A 89 -11.60 -14.41 6.49
CA SER A 89 -12.70 -14.83 5.62
C SER A 89 -13.33 -16.13 6.13
#